data_0d8132b10117ff102d25cecae4cf5d84
#
_entry.id   0d8132b10117ff102d25cecae4cf5d84
#
_cell.length_a   1.000
_cell.length_b   1.000
_cell.length_c   1.000
_cell.angle_alpha   90.00
_cell.angle_beta   90.00
_cell.angle_gamma   90.00
#
_symmetry.space_group_name_H-M   'P 1'
#
loop_
_entity.id
_entity.type
_entity.pdbx_description
1 polymer ?
#
loop_
_entity_poly.entity_id
_entity_poly.type
_entity_poly.pdbx_seq_one_letter_code
_entity_poly.pdbx_strand_id
1 'polypeptide(L)'
;MWSSRGSSDPRGVSVRARLWTSSMLRTIQTAALIPHPVLRLPDGGNWESMSPRVYRNIDEIFAGDCEGMTPDEVAVAHPQATTLRKMDKIGYRYPRGESYFDLISRIEPCIQEMESYTEPLLIVSHQAILRCIFAYLTGVDRESAPGMETQIQQNVVYQIDLDASSEGKITGDPNHPPAFVTVHDFREDVERAVSQRRASGGTGYYPQGR
;
A
#
# COMPACT_ATOMS: atom_id res chain seq x y z
N MET A 1 21.69 4.01 -10.81
CA MET A 1 21.69 5.48 -10.82
C MET A 1 20.26 5.89 -11.15
N TRP A 2 19.45 6.15 -10.16
CA TRP A 2 18.09 6.65 -10.36
C TRP A 2 18.20 8.13 -10.71
N SER A 3 17.95 8.45 -11.96
CA SER A 3 17.83 9.85 -12.39
C SER A 3 16.57 10.39 -11.73
N SER A 4 16.75 11.39 -10.88
CA SER A 4 15.72 12.18 -10.24
C SER A 4 14.92 12.97 -11.29
N ARG A 5 14.06 12.29 -12.04
CA ARG A 5 12.94 12.97 -12.65
C ARG A 5 11.87 13.04 -11.56
N GLY A 6 11.92 14.14 -10.79
CA GLY A 6 10.80 14.51 -9.94
C GLY A 6 9.53 14.47 -10.76
N SER A 7 8.43 14.03 -10.16
CA SER A 7 7.08 14.22 -10.67
C SER A 7 6.90 15.74 -10.91
N SER A 8 7.35 16.21 -12.05
CA SER A 8 7.07 17.55 -12.52
C SER A 8 5.77 17.46 -13.31
N ASP A 9 4.79 18.28 -12.93
CA ASP A 9 3.73 18.72 -13.84
C ASP A 9 4.39 18.93 -15.24
N PRO A 10 3.70 18.58 -16.35
CA PRO A 10 4.19 18.82 -17.72
C PRO A 10 4.72 20.24 -17.93
N ARG A 11 4.40 21.19 -17.05
CA ARG A 11 4.89 22.57 -17.01
C ARG A 11 6.22 22.76 -16.26
N GLY A 12 6.86 21.69 -15.75
CA GLY A 12 8.13 21.76 -15.02
C GLY A 12 8.03 22.31 -13.59
N VAL A 13 6.82 22.43 -13.06
CA VAL A 13 6.59 22.91 -11.69
C VAL A 13 6.72 21.73 -10.72
N SER A 14 7.55 21.85 -9.70
CA SER A 14 7.62 20.87 -8.61
C SER A 14 6.31 20.85 -7.84
N VAL A 15 5.63 19.70 -7.82
CA VAL A 15 4.36 19.53 -7.12
C VAL A 15 4.60 19.10 -5.68
N ARG A 16 3.89 19.70 -4.74
CA ARG A 16 3.83 19.20 -3.37
C ARG A 16 3.25 17.81 -3.38
N ALA A 17 3.87 16.89 -2.67
CA ALA A 17 3.35 15.55 -2.49
C ALA A 17 3.46 15.11 -1.02
N ARG A 18 2.56 14.25 -0.60
CA ARG A 18 2.48 13.72 0.76
C ARG A 18 2.89 12.25 0.77
N LEU A 19 3.39 11.78 1.91
CA LEU A 19 3.74 10.38 2.10
C LEU A 19 3.14 9.90 3.42
N TRP A 20 2.36 8.85 3.35
CA TRP A 20 1.86 8.11 4.51
C TRP A 20 2.55 6.76 4.63
N THR A 21 2.83 6.36 5.84
CA THR A 21 3.34 5.03 6.15
C THR A 21 2.62 4.46 7.36
N SER A 22 2.49 3.15 7.43
CA SER A 22 2.04 2.48 8.64
C SER A 22 3.07 2.63 9.76
N SER A 23 2.71 2.26 10.99
CA SER A 23 3.65 2.29 12.12
C SER A 23 4.62 1.11 12.14
N MET A 24 4.47 0.14 11.24
CA MET A 24 5.32 -1.05 11.18
C MET A 24 6.70 -0.75 10.59
N LEU A 25 7.75 -1.31 11.19
CA LEU A 25 9.14 -1.03 10.83
C LEU A 25 9.43 -1.20 9.33
N ARG A 26 8.88 -2.24 8.69
CA ARG A 26 9.08 -2.52 7.26
C ARG A 26 8.61 -1.39 6.34
N THR A 27 7.48 -0.75 6.66
CA THR A 27 6.95 0.37 5.87
C THR A 27 7.71 1.66 6.14
N ILE A 28 8.12 1.89 7.40
CA ILE A 28 8.98 3.01 7.78
C ILE A 28 10.33 2.92 7.06
N GLN A 29 10.94 1.74 7.02
CA GLN A 29 12.20 1.51 6.31
C GLN A 29 12.07 1.72 4.80
N THR A 30 10.95 1.28 4.20
CA THR A 30 10.66 1.53 2.79
C THR A 30 10.50 3.03 2.53
N ALA A 31 9.71 3.72 3.35
CA ALA A 31 9.48 5.17 3.24
C ALA A 31 10.76 5.98 3.39
N ALA A 32 11.68 5.57 4.27
CA ALA A 32 12.96 6.26 4.49
C ALA A 32 13.91 6.23 3.26
N LEU A 33 13.65 5.35 2.30
CA LEU A 33 14.42 5.28 1.04
C LEU A 33 13.85 6.17 -0.06
N ILE A 34 12.68 6.78 0.17
CA ILE A 34 12.04 7.70 -0.78
C ILE A 34 12.65 9.08 -0.57
N PRO A 35 13.08 9.78 -1.65
CA PRO A 35 13.62 11.13 -1.52
C PRO A 35 12.60 12.13 -0.97
N HIS A 36 13.03 13.01 -0.07
CA HIS A 36 12.23 14.07 0.55
C HIS A 36 12.75 15.45 0.13
N PRO A 37 12.51 15.90 -1.13
CA PRO A 37 13.03 17.17 -1.59
C PRO A 37 12.35 18.35 -0.87
N VAL A 38 13.14 19.36 -0.50
CA VAL A 38 12.63 20.61 0.03
C VAL A 38 12.27 21.51 -1.15
N LEU A 39 11.00 21.88 -1.25
CA LEU A 39 10.47 22.77 -2.27
C LEU A 39 10.34 24.18 -1.70
N ARG A 40 10.80 25.19 -2.44
CA ARG A 40 10.61 26.59 -2.08
C ARG A 40 9.23 27.04 -2.57
N LEU A 41 8.43 27.57 -1.66
CA LEU A 41 7.09 28.03 -1.95
C LEU A 41 7.09 29.50 -2.46
N PRO A 42 6.05 29.91 -3.22
CA PRO A 42 5.92 31.29 -3.71
C PRO A 42 5.84 32.34 -2.58
N ASP A 43 5.35 31.95 -1.40
CA ASP A 43 5.28 32.78 -0.19
C ASP A 43 6.63 32.91 0.55
N GLY A 44 7.69 32.29 0.02
CA GLY A 44 9.02 32.24 0.61
C GLY A 44 9.22 31.14 1.65
N GLY A 45 8.18 30.36 1.98
CA GLY A 45 8.25 29.20 2.85
C GLY A 45 8.97 28.02 2.20
N ASN A 46 9.23 27.00 3.01
CA ASN A 46 9.76 25.71 2.55
C ASN A 46 8.76 24.60 2.82
N TRP A 47 8.66 23.65 1.89
CA TRP A 47 7.85 22.44 2.02
C TRP A 47 8.76 21.23 1.81
N GLU A 48 8.90 20.38 2.82
CA GLU A 48 9.53 19.08 2.66
C GLU A 48 8.52 18.11 2.03
N SER A 49 8.68 17.89 0.73
CA SER A 49 7.79 17.01 -0.03
C SER A 49 8.07 15.55 0.35
N MET A 50 7.04 14.72 0.42
CA MET A 50 7.15 13.31 0.75
C MET A 50 7.70 13.03 2.16
N SER A 51 7.65 14.01 3.10
CA SER A 51 7.99 13.76 4.51
C SER A 51 7.03 12.71 5.10
N PRO A 52 7.53 11.59 5.65
CA PRO A 52 6.67 10.49 6.05
C PRO A 52 5.80 10.86 7.25
N ARG A 53 4.49 10.66 7.12
CA ARG A 53 3.55 10.75 8.23
C ARG A 53 3.08 9.34 8.61
N VAL A 54 3.26 9.00 9.88
CA VAL A 54 2.95 7.65 10.39
C VAL A 54 1.50 7.56 10.84
N TYR A 55 0.76 6.59 10.31
CA TYR A 55 -0.63 6.31 10.66
C TYR A 55 -0.80 4.86 11.13
N ARG A 56 -1.23 4.66 12.37
CA ARG A 56 -1.55 3.32 12.90
C ARG A 56 -2.79 2.72 12.23
N ASN A 57 -3.70 3.56 11.77
CA ASN A 57 -4.92 3.11 11.09
C ASN A 57 -4.64 2.36 9.77
N ILE A 58 -3.45 2.50 9.20
CA ILE A 58 -3.04 1.74 8.02
C ILE A 58 -1.99 0.66 8.33
N ASP A 59 -1.89 0.22 9.59
CA ASP A 59 -1.15 -1.00 9.96
C ASP A 59 -1.83 -2.24 9.36
N GLU A 60 -1.07 -3.33 9.13
CA GLU A 60 -1.63 -4.57 8.58
C GLU A 60 -2.76 -5.11 9.45
N ILE A 61 -3.66 -5.88 8.84
CA ILE A 61 -4.70 -6.61 9.56
C ILE A 61 -4.05 -7.50 10.63
N PHE A 62 -4.51 -7.36 11.86
CA PHE A 62 -3.97 -8.14 12.97
C PHE A 62 -4.58 -9.55 12.97
N ALA A 63 -3.75 -10.57 12.80
CA ALA A 63 -4.19 -11.96 12.75
C ALA A 63 -4.36 -12.60 14.16
N GLY A 64 -4.25 -11.82 15.23
CA GLY A 64 -4.44 -12.31 16.59
C GLY A 64 -3.50 -13.45 16.97
N ASP A 65 -4.06 -14.58 17.40
CA ASP A 65 -3.29 -15.78 17.78
C ASP A 65 -2.52 -16.41 16.62
N CYS A 66 -2.87 -16.05 15.37
CA CYS A 66 -2.19 -16.51 14.16
C CYS A 66 -1.13 -15.53 13.66
N GLU A 67 -0.82 -14.46 14.40
CA GLU A 67 0.17 -13.48 13.98
C GLU A 67 1.55 -14.12 13.78
N GLY A 68 2.18 -13.84 12.64
CA GLY A 68 3.49 -14.41 12.27
C GLY A 68 3.46 -15.85 11.75
N MET A 69 2.31 -16.51 11.73
CA MET A 69 2.16 -17.86 11.18
C MET A 69 2.01 -17.82 9.66
N THR A 70 2.59 -18.81 9.00
CA THR A 70 2.29 -19.11 7.59
C THR A 70 0.90 -19.77 7.46
N PRO A 71 0.28 -19.74 6.26
CA PRO A 71 -1.00 -20.41 6.02
C PRO A 71 -1.00 -21.89 6.40
N ASP A 72 0.13 -22.60 6.18
CA ASP A 72 0.26 -24.01 6.53
C ASP A 72 0.32 -24.22 8.05
N GLU A 73 1.04 -23.37 8.78
CA GLU A 73 1.08 -23.39 10.24
C GLU A 73 -0.30 -23.09 10.84
N VAL A 74 -1.04 -22.13 10.28
CA VAL A 74 -2.41 -21.85 10.68
C VAL A 74 -3.31 -23.05 10.40
N ALA A 75 -3.16 -23.75 9.27
CA ALA A 75 -3.97 -24.92 8.95
C ALA A 75 -3.73 -26.07 9.93
N VAL A 76 -2.52 -26.20 10.46
CA VAL A 76 -2.16 -27.20 11.48
C VAL A 76 -2.66 -26.80 12.88
N ALA A 77 -2.37 -25.56 13.29
CA ALA A 77 -2.68 -25.07 14.65
C ALA A 77 -4.18 -24.75 14.83
N HIS A 78 -4.83 -24.24 13.76
CA HIS A 78 -6.21 -23.76 13.76
C HIS A 78 -6.98 -24.26 12.52
N PRO A 79 -7.21 -25.59 12.34
CA PRO A 79 -7.80 -26.14 11.12
C PRO A 79 -9.21 -25.59 10.81
N GLN A 80 -9.99 -25.30 11.84
CA GLN A 80 -11.31 -24.67 11.67
C GLN A 80 -11.21 -23.24 11.15
N ALA A 81 -10.19 -22.49 11.56
CA ALA A 81 -9.94 -21.11 11.13
C ALA A 81 -9.78 -21.03 9.60
N THR A 82 -9.01 -21.95 9.03
CA THR A 82 -8.80 -22.03 7.58
C THR A 82 -10.11 -22.25 6.82
N THR A 83 -10.97 -23.13 7.31
CA THR A 83 -12.26 -23.41 6.70
C THR A 83 -13.22 -22.22 6.81
N LEU A 84 -13.38 -21.67 8.01
CA LEU A 84 -14.28 -20.54 8.25
C LEU A 84 -13.85 -19.29 7.45
N ARG A 85 -12.54 -19.02 7.37
CA ARG A 85 -12.02 -17.92 6.57
C ARG A 85 -12.25 -18.09 5.07
N LYS A 86 -12.23 -19.31 4.55
CA LYS A 86 -12.58 -19.58 3.14
C LYS A 86 -14.07 -19.35 2.87
N MET A 87 -14.94 -19.61 3.83
CA MET A 87 -16.39 -19.40 3.70
C MET A 87 -16.79 -17.92 3.77
N ASP A 88 -16.12 -17.17 4.62
CA ASP A 88 -16.39 -15.74 4.83
C ASP A 88 -15.08 -14.98 5.06
N LYS A 89 -14.40 -14.62 3.98
CA LYS A 89 -13.09 -13.94 4.07
C LYS A 89 -13.18 -12.52 4.60
N ILE A 90 -14.32 -11.84 4.39
CA ILE A 90 -14.49 -10.46 4.84
C ILE A 90 -14.88 -10.38 6.31
N GLY A 91 -15.81 -11.23 6.76
CA GLY A 91 -16.33 -11.22 8.14
C GLY A 91 -15.52 -12.07 9.10
N TYR A 92 -14.77 -13.06 8.60
CA TYR A 92 -13.98 -13.92 9.45
C TYR A 92 -12.93 -13.16 10.25
N ARG A 93 -12.94 -13.38 11.57
CA ARG A 93 -11.96 -12.81 12.51
C ARG A 93 -11.14 -13.94 13.12
N TYR A 94 -9.82 -13.85 13.05
CA TYR A 94 -8.96 -14.74 13.81
C TYR A 94 -9.17 -14.55 15.31
N PRO A 95 -8.96 -15.57 16.14
CA PRO A 95 -9.05 -15.43 17.59
C PRO A 95 -8.19 -14.25 18.08
N ARG A 96 -8.80 -13.30 18.78
CA ARG A 96 -8.19 -12.04 19.24
C ARG A 96 -7.62 -11.12 18.13
N GLY A 97 -7.98 -11.38 16.88
CA GLY A 97 -7.54 -10.59 15.74
C GLY A 97 -8.63 -9.69 15.16
N GLU A 98 -8.37 -9.18 13.97
CA GLU A 98 -9.29 -8.36 13.17
C GLU A 98 -9.92 -9.17 12.04
N SER A 99 -11.12 -8.75 11.63
CA SER A 99 -11.73 -9.06 10.34
C SER A 99 -11.47 -7.92 9.34
N TYR A 100 -11.79 -8.14 8.07
CA TYR A 100 -11.78 -7.04 7.09
C TYR A 100 -12.82 -5.96 7.43
N PHE A 101 -13.94 -6.28 8.08
CA PHE A 101 -14.89 -5.25 8.55
C PHE A 101 -14.26 -4.34 9.61
N ASP A 102 -13.50 -4.90 10.55
CA ASP A 102 -12.78 -4.09 11.54
C ASP A 102 -11.74 -3.18 10.87
N LEU A 103 -11.01 -3.73 9.91
CA LEU A 103 -10.02 -3.02 9.12
C LEU A 103 -10.65 -1.87 8.33
N ILE A 104 -11.76 -2.12 7.62
CA ILE A 104 -12.49 -1.08 6.87
C ILE A 104 -12.94 0.05 7.81
N SER A 105 -13.53 -0.28 8.97
CA SER A 105 -13.94 0.71 9.95
C SER A 105 -12.75 1.53 10.49
N ARG A 106 -11.60 0.88 10.66
CA ARG A 106 -10.37 1.52 11.17
C ARG A 106 -9.74 2.49 10.17
N ILE A 107 -9.82 2.20 8.87
CA ILE A 107 -9.24 3.05 7.82
C ILE A 107 -10.16 4.19 7.40
N GLU A 108 -11.45 4.16 7.72
CA GLU A 108 -12.43 5.17 7.29
C GLU A 108 -12.00 6.62 7.57
N PRO A 109 -11.49 6.98 8.76
CA PRO A 109 -10.98 8.34 8.99
C PRO A 109 -9.81 8.72 8.08
N CYS A 110 -8.96 7.74 7.70
CA CYS A 110 -7.85 7.98 6.76
C CYS A 110 -8.37 8.22 5.34
N ILE A 111 -9.43 7.53 4.92
CA ILE A 111 -10.08 7.76 3.63
C ILE A 111 -10.64 9.18 3.57
N GLN A 112 -11.36 9.63 4.60
CA GLN A 112 -11.90 11.00 4.66
C GLN A 112 -10.79 12.07 4.63
N GLU A 113 -9.67 11.84 5.33
CA GLU A 113 -8.53 12.74 5.28
C GLU A 113 -7.89 12.75 3.88
N MET A 114 -7.72 11.58 3.25
CA MET A 114 -7.16 11.44 1.90
C MET A 114 -7.99 12.20 0.86
N GLU A 115 -9.31 12.12 0.93
CA GLU A 115 -10.23 12.83 0.02
C GLU A 115 -10.15 14.36 0.16
N SER A 116 -9.69 14.86 1.30
CA SER A 116 -9.50 16.29 1.52
C SER A 116 -8.26 16.87 0.85
N TYR A 117 -7.36 16.01 0.34
CA TYR A 117 -6.10 16.45 -0.24
C TYR A 117 -6.25 16.82 -1.72
N THR A 118 -5.58 17.90 -2.09
CA THR A 118 -5.43 18.35 -3.49
C THR A 118 -4.07 17.98 -4.06
N GLU A 119 -3.13 17.61 -3.19
CA GLU A 119 -1.79 17.20 -3.57
C GLU A 119 -1.74 15.67 -3.72
N PRO A 120 -0.85 15.16 -4.59
CA PRO A 120 -0.59 13.72 -4.67
C PRO A 120 -0.22 13.13 -3.31
N LEU A 121 -0.75 11.95 -3.03
CA LEU A 121 -0.47 11.16 -1.83
C LEU A 121 0.12 9.82 -2.22
N LEU A 122 1.30 9.50 -1.70
CA LEU A 122 1.87 8.15 -1.74
C LEU A 122 1.58 7.44 -0.41
N ILE A 123 1.11 6.20 -0.48
CA ILE A 123 0.82 5.37 0.69
C ILE A 123 1.72 4.14 0.66
N VAL A 124 2.53 3.96 1.70
CA VAL A 124 3.35 2.77 1.92
C VAL A 124 2.74 1.98 3.07
N SER A 125 2.06 0.89 2.75
CA SER A 125 1.30 0.12 3.71
C SER A 125 1.36 -1.39 3.39
N HIS A 126 0.31 -2.12 3.65
CA HIS A 126 0.25 -3.58 3.63
C HIS A 126 -0.87 -4.05 2.71
N GLN A 127 -0.80 -5.34 2.35
CA GLN A 127 -1.65 -5.89 1.32
C GLN A 127 -3.15 -5.79 1.65
N ALA A 128 -3.57 -6.11 2.88
CA ALA A 128 -4.99 -6.04 3.23
C ALA A 128 -5.52 -4.61 3.21
N ILE A 129 -4.75 -3.66 3.74
CA ILE A 129 -5.08 -2.22 3.72
C ILE A 129 -5.19 -1.71 2.29
N LEU A 130 -4.14 -1.97 1.48
CA LEU A 130 -4.08 -1.45 0.11
C LEU A 130 -5.19 -2.04 -0.78
N ARG A 131 -5.63 -3.28 -0.53
CA ARG A 131 -6.82 -3.85 -1.19
C ARG A 131 -8.08 -3.07 -0.86
N CYS A 132 -8.29 -2.71 0.40
CA CYS A 132 -9.47 -1.95 0.80
C CYS A 132 -9.45 -0.53 0.22
N ILE A 133 -8.31 0.17 0.27
CA ILE A 133 -8.15 1.51 -0.31
C ILE A 133 -8.33 1.44 -1.83
N PHE A 134 -7.71 0.48 -2.49
CA PHE A 134 -7.83 0.30 -3.94
C PHE A 134 -9.28 0.00 -4.36
N ALA A 135 -9.96 -0.93 -3.66
CA ALA A 135 -11.36 -1.23 -3.93
C ALA A 135 -12.24 0.01 -3.77
N TYR A 136 -12.03 0.80 -2.71
CA TYR A 136 -12.75 2.04 -2.49
C TYR A 136 -12.54 3.04 -3.64
N LEU A 137 -11.29 3.32 -4.01
CA LEU A 137 -10.95 4.30 -5.05
C LEU A 137 -11.37 3.87 -6.46
N THR A 138 -11.47 2.57 -6.70
CA THR A 138 -11.87 2.02 -8.01
C THR A 138 -13.33 1.57 -8.08
N GLY A 139 -14.10 1.77 -6.99
CA GLY A 139 -15.51 1.42 -6.91
C GLY A 139 -15.81 -0.08 -6.95
N VAL A 140 -14.82 -0.90 -6.64
CA VAL A 140 -15.02 -2.35 -6.44
C VAL A 140 -15.74 -2.58 -5.11
N ASP A 141 -16.72 -3.47 -5.10
CA ASP A 141 -17.45 -3.81 -3.90
C ASP A 141 -16.51 -4.25 -2.78
N ARG A 142 -16.75 -3.73 -1.56
CA ARG A 142 -15.92 -4.04 -0.38
C ARG A 142 -15.84 -5.54 -0.08
N GLU A 143 -16.88 -6.29 -0.41
CA GLU A 143 -16.95 -7.74 -0.26
C GLU A 143 -15.92 -8.44 -1.15
N SER A 144 -15.59 -7.84 -2.28
CA SER A 144 -14.58 -8.34 -3.24
C SER A 144 -13.15 -7.97 -2.85
N ALA A 145 -12.95 -6.93 -2.02
CA ALA A 145 -11.61 -6.46 -1.65
C ALA A 145 -10.68 -7.56 -1.08
N PRO A 146 -11.13 -8.47 -0.20
CA PRO A 146 -10.27 -9.55 0.31
C PRO A 146 -9.79 -10.51 -0.77
N GLY A 147 -10.55 -10.65 -1.88
CA GLY A 147 -10.23 -11.53 -3.01
C GLY A 147 -9.26 -10.94 -4.03
N MET A 148 -8.92 -9.65 -3.94
CA MET A 148 -8.02 -8.95 -4.88
C MET A 148 -6.54 -9.33 -4.69
N GLU A 149 -6.23 -10.62 -4.57
CA GLU A 149 -4.87 -11.11 -4.24
C GLU A 149 -3.87 -10.85 -5.36
N THR A 150 -4.33 -10.90 -6.60
CA THR A 150 -3.48 -10.69 -7.78
C THR A 150 -3.22 -9.22 -8.11
N GLN A 151 -4.03 -8.31 -7.58
CA GLN A 151 -3.94 -6.90 -7.92
C GLN A 151 -2.99 -6.11 -7.02
N ILE A 152 -2.86 -6.47 -5.73
CA ILE A 152 -1.95 -5.79 -4.81
C ILE A 152 -0.76 -6.69 -4.52
N GLN A 153 0.37 -6.36 -5.12
CA GLN A 153 1.60 -7.15 -5.07
C GLN A 153 2.77 -6.35 -4.50
N GLN A 154 3.78 -7.04 -3.97
CA GLN A 154 5.01 -6.41 -3.52
C GLN A 154 5.81 -5.88 -4.72
N ASN A 155 6.56 -4.78 -4.49
CA ASN A 155 7.37 -4.11 -5.51
C ASN A 155 6.56 -3.59 -6.71
N VAL A 156 5.28 -3.29 -6.49
CA VAL A 156 4.39 -2.69 -7.47
C VAL A 156 3.80 -1.41 -6.89
N VAL A 157 3.78 -0.35 -7.68
CA VAL A 157 3.12 0.92 -7.34
C VAL A 157 1.88 1.08 -8.23
N TYR A 158 0.75 1.34 -7.61
CA TYR A 158 -0.51 1.61 -8.27
C TYR A 158 -0.77 3.11 -8.20
N GLN A 159 -0.66 3.80 -9.32
CA GLN A 159 -1.01 5.20 -9.45
C GLN A 159 -2.48 5.29 -9.85
N ILE A 160 -3.27 6.04 -9.09
CA ILE A 160 -4.71 6.24 -9.32
C ILE A 160 -4.92 7.73 -9.55
N ASP A 161 -5.34 8.09 -10.74
CA ASP A 161 -5.58 9.47 -11.14
C ASP A 161 -7.08 9.75 -11.05
N LEU A 162 -7.50 10.33 -9.91
CA LEU A 162 -8.90 10.70 -9.63
C LEU A 162 -9.16 12.11 -10.15
N ASP A 163 -9.62 12.22 -11.38
CA ASP A 163 -10.11 13.47 -11.97
C ASP A 163 -11.61 13.38 -12.25
N ALA A 164 -12.23 14.51 -12.57
CA ALA A 164 -13.65 14.56 -12.93
C ALA A 164 -14.02 13.70 -14.15
N SER A 165 -13.03 13.24 -14.95
CA SER A 165 -13.24 12.35 -16.09
C SER A 165 -13.29 10.87 -15.67
N SER A 166 -12.87 10.56 -14.45
CA SER A 166 -12.92 9.20 -13.89
C SER A 166 -14.31 8.82 -13.38
N GLU A 167 -15.18 9.80 -13.13
CA GLU A 167 -16.56 9.56 -12.72
C GLU A 167 -17.30 8.70 -13.76
N GLY A 168 -17.84 7.58 -13.31
CA GLY A 168 -18.61 6.65 -14.16
C GLY A 168 -17.80 5.64 -14.97
N LYS A 169 -16.46 5.64 -14.90
CA LYS A 169 -15.60 4.65 -15.60
C LYS A 169 -15.25 3.42 -14.74
N ILE A 170 -15.92 3.25 -13.64
CA ILE A 170 -15.73 2.14 -12.73
C ILE A 170 -16.27 0.87 -13.39
N THR A 171 -15.39 -0.02 -13.80
CA THR A 171 -15.78 -1.24 -14.55
C THR A 171 -16.25 -2.38 -13.63
N GLY A 172 -16.01 -2.28 -12.33
CA GLY A 172 -16.40 -3.33 -11.37
C GLY A 172 -15.71 -4.68 -11.56
N ASP A 173 -14.83 -4.81 -12.57
CA ASP A 173 -14.06 -6.05 -12.78
C ASP A 173 -12.81 -6.05 -11.90
N PRO A 174 -12.75 -6.92 -10.86
CA PRO A 174 -11.62 -6.97 -9.95
C PRO A 174 -10.32 -7.42 -10.62
N ASN A 175 -10.36 -7.95 -11.86
CA ASN A 175 -9.20 -8.46 -12.58
C ASN A 175 -8.64 -7.47 -13.60
N HIS A 176 -9.39 -6.42 -13.91
CA HIS A 176 -8.96 -5.40 -14.86
C HIS A 176 -9.05 -4.02 -14.21
N PRO A 177 -7.89 -3.42 -13.85
CA PRO A 177 -7.88 -2.09 -13.27
C PRO A 177 -8.52 -1.08 -14.25
N PRO A 178 -9.28 -0.11 -13.73
CA PRO A 178 -9.87 0.94 -14.55
C PRO A 178 -8.82 1.72 -15.35
N ALA A 179 -9.22 2.36 -16.44
CA ALA A 179 -8.32 3.10 -17.32
C ALA A 179 -7.54 4.26 -16.64
N PHE A 180 -8.00 4.72 -15.47
CA PHE A 180 -7.33 5.74 -14.66
C PHE A 180 -6.32 5.15 -13.65
N VAL A 181 -6.08 3.84 -13.69
CA VAL A 181 -5.05 3.18 -12.87
C VAL A 181 -3.86 2.83 -13.72
N THR A 182 -2.69 3.36 -13.36
CA THR A 182 -1.41 2.99 -13.96
C THR A 182 -0.65 2.09 -13.01
N VAL A 183 -0.17 0.95 -13.52
CA VAL A 183 0.59 -0.02 -12.74
C VAL A 183 2.08 0.11 -13.08
N HIS A 184 2.89 0.42 -12.07
CA HIS A 184 4.34 0.48 -12.18
C HIS A 184 4.94 -0.76 -11.50
N ASP A 185 5.34 -1.74 -12.32
CA ASP A 185 5.87 -3.02 -11.85
C ASP A 185 7.39 -3.02 -11.80
N PHE A 186 7.96 -3.14 -10.60
CA PHE A 186 9.40 -3.15 -10.36
C PHE A 186 9.93 -4.54 -9.95
N ARG A 187 9.15 -5.61 -10.08
CA ARG A 187 9.54 -6.96 -9.63
C ARG A 187 10.79 -7.46 -10.32
N GLU A 188 10.87 -7.32 -11.64
CA GLU A 188 12.06 -7.72 -12.40
C GLU A 188 13.29 -6.90 -12.05
N ASP A 189 13.15 -5.60 -11.81
CA ASP A 189 14.25 -4.72 -11.42
C ASP A 189 14.80 -5.10 -10.04
N VAL A 190 13.93 -5.45 -9.10
CA VAL A 190 14.32 -5.91 -7.76
C VAL A 190 15.03 -7.25 -7.85
N GLU A 191 14.52 -8.21 -8.60
CA GLU A 191 15.14 -9.52 -8.80
C GLU A 191 16.54 -9.38 -9.43
N ARG A 192 16.67 -8.52 -10.44
CA ARG A 192 17.95 -8.21 -11.08
C ARG A 192 18.93 -7.60 -10.08
N ALA A 193 18.50 -6.63 -9.28
CA ALA A 193 19.32 -5.98 -8.26
C ALA A 193 19.78 -6.96 -7.17
N VAL A 194 18.90 -7.85 -6.72
CA VAL A 194 19.23 -8.90 -5.74
C VAL A 194 20.24 -9.89 -6.32
N SER A 195 20.06 -10.32 -7.56
CA SER A 195 20.96 -11.25 -8.24
C SER A 195 22.35 -10.65 -8.43
N GLN A 196 22.44 -9.39 -8.82
CA GLN A 196 23.72 -8.67 -8.95
C GLN A 196 24.46 -8.53 -7.60
N ARG A 197 23.73 -8.23 -6.51
CA ARG A 197 24.30 -8.19 -5.16
C ARG A 197 24.88 -9.54 -4.73
N ARG A 198 24.16 -10.64 -4.99
CA ARG A 198 24.64 -11.99 -4.69
C ARG A 198 25.90 -12.35 -5.48
N ALA A 199 25.95 -11.99 -6.77
CA ALA A 199 27.09 -12.23 -7.64
C ALA A 199 28.34 -11.41 -7.23
N SER A 200 28.15 -10.21 -6.66
CA SER A 200 29.26 -9.35 -6.19
C SER A 200 29.78 -9.68 -4.78
N GLY A 201 29.29 -10.77 -4.16
CA GLY A 201 29.72 -11.20 -2.82
C GLY A 201 29.24 -10.31 -1.68
N GLY A 202 28.27 -9.44 -1.93
CA GLY A 202 27.65 -8.60 -0.92
C GLY A 202 26.85 -9.44 0.07
N THR A 203 27.35 -9.60 1.29
CA THR A 203 26.59 -10.15 2.41
C THR A 203 25.49 -9.17 2.76
N GLY A 204 24.27 -9.49 2.32
CA GLY A 204 23.10 -8.69 2.66
C GLY A 204 22.84 -8.75 4.17
N TYR A 205 23.04 -7.64 4.85
CA TYR A 205 22.54 -7.45 6.20
C TYR A 205 21.00 -7.32 6.08
N TYR A 206 20.32 -8.43 6.27
CA TYR A 206 18.90 -8.39 6.66
C TYR A 206 18.87 -8.26 8.18
N PRO A 207 18.43 -7.13 8.75
CA PRO A 207 18.13 -7.12 10.17
C PRO A 207 17.02 -8.15 10.39
N GLN A 208 17.38 -9.23 11.07
CA GLN A 208 16.42 -10.22 11.57
C GLN A 208 15.48 -9.45 12.51
N GLY A 209 14.25 -9.19 12.03
CA GLY A 209 13.22 -8.58 12.85
C GLY A 209 12.88 -9.52 14.00
N ARG A 210 13.07 -9.02 15.21
CA ARG A 210 12.43 -9.54 16.42
C ARG A 210 11.11 -8.81 16.61
#